data_7c963d9d5913eb6ab33251e4926bf225
#
_entry.id   7c963d9d5913eb6ab33251e4926bf225
#
_cell.length_a   1.000
_cell.length_b   1.000
_cell.length_c   1.000
_cell.angle_alpha   90.00
_cell.angle_beta   90.00
_cell.angle_gamma   90.00
#
_symmetry.space_group_name_H-M   'P 1'
#
loop_
_entity.id
_entity.type
_entity.pdbx_description
1 polymer ?
#
loop_
_entity_poly.entity_id
_entity_poly.type
_entity_poly.pdbx_seq_one_letter_code
_entity_poly.pdbx_strand_id
1 'polypeptide(L)'
;MPKLNPRIAAVQMATGPNVSANLLEAERLVKEAAEHGAGLVVLPENFAFMGKRDQDVLTLREFDGEGPLQTYLAKLATRHRVWIVGGTIPLHSRQPGRVRAACLVFNEKGERVARYDKVHLFDVNIPGADERYEESSTIEPGNDIIVLDSPFGRLGVAVCY
;
A
#
# COMPACT_ATOMS: atom_id res chain seq x y z
N MET A 1 30.34 7.19 15.61
CA MET A 1 29.03 7.87 15.67
C MET A 1 28.03 6.89 16.26
N PRO A 2 27.23 7.24 17.28
CA PRO A 2 26.21 6.35 17.77
C PRO A 2 25.25 6.04 16.60
N LYS A 3 24.98 4.77 16.32
CA LYS A 3 23.92 4.36 15.40
C LYS A 3 22.61 4.85 16.04
N LEU A 4 22.05 5.95 15.52
CA LEU A 4 20.69 6.32 15.83
C LEU A 4 19.82 5.10 15.47
N ASN A 5 19.10 4.56 16.44
CA ASN A 5 18.14 3.51 16.17
C ASN A 5 17.11 4.09 15.19
N PRO A 6 16.96 3.52 14.00
CA PRO A 6 16.01 4.03 13.04
C PRO A 6 14.58 3.90 13.59
N ARG A 7 13.80 4.98 13.50
CA ARG A 7 12.38 4.93 13.85
C ARG A 7 11.57 4.53 12.63
N ILE A 8 10.66 3.60 12.85
CA ILE A 8 9.69 3.13 11.86
C ILE A 8 8.31 3.43 12.42
N ALA A 9 7.42 3.95 11.60
CA ALA A 9 6.03 4.20 11.96
C ALA A 9 5.09 3.30 11.17
N ALA A 10 4.14 2.67 11.85
CA ALA A 10 3.00 2.01 11.25
C ALA A 10 1.78 2.93 11.38
N VAL A 11 1.14 3.23 10.26
CA VAL A 11 -0.04 4.08 10.20
C VAL A 11 -1.30 3.23 10.27
N GLN A 12 -2.22 3.61 11.15
CA GLN A 12 -3.56 3.04 11.23
C GLN A 12 -4.58 4.05 10.71
N MET A 13 -5.45 3.62 9.82
CA MET A 13 -6.47 4.47 9.18
C MET A 13 -7.84 3.80 9.20
N ALA A 14 -8.89 4.63 9.17
CA ALA A 14 -10.25 4.22 8.85
C ALA A 14 -10.53 4.61 7.39
N THR A 15 -10.13 3.75 6.46
CA THR A 15 -10.28 4.00 5.02
C THR A 15 -11.73 3.83 4.58
N GLY A 16 -12.23 4.78 3.79
CA GLY A 16 -13.58 4.76 3.21
C GLY A 16 -13.59 4.90 1.69
N PRO A 17 -14.76 5.11 1.08
CA PRO A 17 -14.89 5.21 -0.38
C PRO A 17 -14.47 6.57 -0.96
N ASN A 18 -14.06 7.52 -0.13
CA ASN A 18 -13.63 8.85 -0.59
C ASN A 18 -12.10 8.91 -0.66
N VAL A 19 -11.55 8.72 -1.86
CA VAL A 19 -10.11 8.74 -2.12
C VAL A 19 -9.46 10.02 -1.60
N SER A 20 -10.01 11.20 -1.91
CA SER A 20 -9.40 12.47 -1.52
C SER A 20 -9.31 12.61 0.01
N ALA A 21 -10.34 12.20 0.75
CA ALA A 21 -10.33 12.22 2.20
C ALA A 21 -9.27 11.27 2.78
N ASN A 22 -9.17 10.05 2.22
CA ASN A 22 -8.18 9.07 2.64
C ASN A 22 -6.75 9.56 2.38
N LEU A 23 -6.49 10.18 1.23
CA LEU A 23 -5.17 10.72 0.91
C LEU A 23 -4.80 11.90 1.83
N LEU A 24 -5.74 12.78 2.17
CA LEU A 24 -5.51 13.85 3.15
C LEU A 24 -5.16 13.30 4.52
N GLU A 25 -5.87 12.27 4.97
CA GLU A 25 -5.60 11.63 6.26
C GLU A 25 -4.25 10.89 6.25
N ALA A 26 -3.92 10.17 5.17
CA ALA A 26 -2.62 9.53 5.01
C ALA A 26 -1.48 10.56 5.07
N GLU A 27 -1.61 11.71 4.38
CA GLU A 27 -0.62 12.78 4.42
C GLU A 27 -0.47 13.35 5.83
N ARG A 28 -1.57 13.60 6.54
CA ARG A 28 -1.53 14.08 7.93
C ARG A 28 -0.76 13.14 8.84
N LEU A 29 -1.03 11.84 8.75
CA LEU A 29 -0.38 10.81 9.57
C LEU A 29 1.08 10.59 9.22
N VAL A 30 1.43 10.61 7.92
CA VAL A 30 2.84 10.53 7.48
C VAL A 30 3.63 11.75 7.94
N LYS A 31 3.05 12.96 7.85
CA LYS A 31 3.65 14.18 8.37
C LYS A 31 3.92 14.06 9.87
N GLU A 32 2.93 13.64 10.65
CA GLU A 32 3.05 13.44 12.09
C GLU A 32 4.16 12.43 12.43
N ALA A 33 4.20 11.28 11.72
CA ALA A 33 5.26 10.29 11.88
C ALA A 33 6.65 10.87 11.61
N ALA A 34 6.80 11.64 10.52
CA ALA A 34 8.05 12.30 10.15
C ALA A 34 8.50 13.33 11.21
N GLU A 35 7.58 14.15 11.72
CA GLU A 35 7.82 15.12 12.79
C GLU A 35 8.28 14.44 14.09
N HIS A 36 7.83 13.20 14.35
CA HIS A 36 8.30 12.36 15.44
C HIS A 36 9.60 11.59 15.12
N GLY A 37 10.23 11.87 13.98
CA GLY A 37 11.53 11.33 13.58
C GLY A 37 11.48 9.94 12.95
N ALA A 38 10.34 9.50 12.43
CA ALA A 38 10.28 8.30 11.62
C ALA A 38 11.00 8.52 10.28
N GLY A 39 11.87 7.60 9.90
CA GLY A 39 12.52 7.59 8.59
C GLY A 39 11.87 6.63 7.60
N LEU A 40 11.08 5.69 8.10
CA LEU A 40 10.26 4.75 7.32
C LEU A 40 8.83 4.78 7.85
N VAL A 41 7.86 4.92 6.95
CA VAL A 41 6.43 4.90 7.28
C VAL A 41 5.73 3.82 6.46
N VAL A 42 4.93 3.00 7.14
CA VAL A 42 4.14 1.92 6.53
C VAL A 42 2.68 2.31 6.56
N LEU A 43 2.07 2.45 5.38
CA LEU A 43 0.64 2.66 5.21
C LEU A 43 -0.12 1.32 5.23
N PRO A 44 -1.38 1.30 5.66
CA PRO A 44 -2.17 0.07 5.69
C PRO A 44 -2.56 -0.39 4.28
N GLU A 45 -2.93 -1.67 4.17
CA GLU A 45 -3.62 -2.20 3.01
C GLU A 45 -4.84 -1.33 2.66
N ASN A 46 -5.10 -1.10 1.37
CA ASN A 46 -6.21 -0.29 0.87
C ASN A 46 -6.27 1.15 1.43
N PHE A 47 -5.11 1.74 1.79
CA PHE A 47 -5.04 3.06 2.42
C PHE A 47 -5.76 4.15 1.63
N ALA A 48 -5.77 4.06 0.30
CA ALA A 48 -6.35 5.07 -0.58
C ALA A 48 -7.86 4.91 -0.78
N PHE A 49 -8.37 3.68 -0.68
CA PHE A 49 -9.76 3.39 -1.02
C PHE A 49 -10.25 2.07 -0.44
N MET A 50 -11.41 2.11 0.20
CA MET A 50 -12.21 0.96 0.60
C MET A 50 -13.62 1.16 0.05
N GLY A 51 -13.95 0.43 -1.03
CA GLY A 51 -15.26 0.47 -1.68
C GLY A 51 -16.37 -0.19 -0.85
N LYS A 52 -17.61 -0.02 -1.31
CA LYS A 52 -18.75 -0.74 -0.75
C LYS A 52 -18.89 -2.13 -1.35
N ARG A 53 -18.36 -2.32 -2.56
CA ARG A 53 -18.33 -3.60 -3.30
C ARG A 53 -16.91 -3.85 -3.75
N ASP A 54 -16.51 -5.10 -3.82
CA ASP A 54 -15.15 -5.50 -4.24
C ASP A 54 -14.79 -4.96 -5.62
N GLN A 55 -15.76 -4.88 -6.55
CA GLN A 55 -15.56 -4.37 -7.90
C GLN A 55 -15.31 -2.86 -7.99
N ASP A 56 -15.62 -2.09 -6.95
CA ASP A 56 -15.44 -0.63 -6.96
C ASP A 56 -13.95 -0.26 -7.13
N VAL A 57 -13.03 -1.11 -6.67
CA VAL A 57 -11.57 -0.94 -6.81
C VAL A 57 -11.11 -0.89 -8.27
N LEU A 58 -11.84 -1.53 -9.19
CA LEU A 58 -11.51 -1.56 -10.61
C LEU A 58 -11.54 -0.17 -11.27
N THR A 59 -12.29 0.76 -10.70
CA THR A 59 -12.42 2.14 -11.22
C THR A 59 -11.18 3.00 -10.96
N LEU A 60 -10.34 2.57 -10.01
CA LEU A 60 -9.14 3.30 -9.58
C LEU A 60 -7.83 2.70 -10.08
N ARG A 61 -7.92 1.68 -10.95
CA ARG A 61 -6.74 0.99 -11.44
C ARG A 61 -5.82 1.91 -12.24
N GLU A 62 -4.55 1.83 -11.95
CA GLU A 62 -3.50 2.60 -12.62
C GLU A 62 -2.60 1.66 -13.45
N PHE A 63 -1.97 2.19 -14.50
CA PHE A 63 -0.88 1.48 -15.17
C PHE A 63 0.38 1.52 -14.30
N ASP A 64 1.20 0.49 -14.40
CA ASP A 64 2.45 0.44 -13.66
C ASP A 64 3.41 1.55 -14.13
N GLY A 65 3.85 2.39 -13.21
CA GLY A 65 4.67 3.58 -13.48
C GLY A 65 3.87 4.86 -13.72
N GLU A 66 2.55 4.78 -13.89
CA GLU A 66 1.69 5.92 -14.20
C GLU A 66 0.43 5.93 -13.33
N GLY A 67 0.09 7.10 -12.79
CA GLY A 67 -1.18 7.30 -12.11
C GLY A 67 -1.10 8.23 -10.89
N PRO A 68 -2.26 8.73 -10.48
CA PRO A 68 -2.36 9.68 -9.39
C PRO A 68 -1.94 9.11 -8.03
N LEU A 69 -2.23 7.83 -7.72
CA LEU A 69 -1.86 7.23 -6.44
C LEU A 69 -0.35 6.97 -6.36
N GLN A 70 0.27 6.50 -7.45
CA GLN A 70 1.72 6.34 -7.53
C GLN A 70 2.44 7.69 -7.42
N THR A 71 1.93 8.71 -8.15
CA THR A 71 2.45 10.08 -8.06
C THR A 71 2.29 10.64 -6.65
N TYR A 72 1.16 10.37 -5.99
CA TYR A 72 0.91 10.79 -4.61
C TYR A 72 1.94 10.20 -3.65
N LEU A 73 2.17 8.87 -3.70
CA LEU A 73 3.14 8.19 -2.84
C LEU A 73 4.57 8.73 -3.03
N ALA A 74 4.99 8.93 -4.27
CA ALA A 74 6.30 9.51 -4.59
C ALA A 74 6.46 10.93 -4.02
N LYS A 75 5.44 11.79 -4.20
CA LYS A 75 5.43 13.15 -3.65
C LYS A 75 5.41 13.16 -2.13
N LEU A 76 4.65 12.25 -1.51
CA LEU A 76 4.56 12.14 -0.06
C LEU A 76 5.92 11.77 0.54
N ALA A 77 6.61 10.78 -0.04
CA ALA A 77 7.96 10.38 0.35
C ALA A 77 8.97 11.53 0.25
N THR A 78 8.97 12.24 -0.88
CA THR A 78 9.87 13.38 -1.11
C THR A 78 9.58 14.55 -0.18
N ARG A 79 8.31 14.91 -0.01
CA ARG A 79 7.87 16.05 0.81
C ARG A 79 8.31 15.91 2.26
N HIS A 80 8.15 14.71 2.82
CA HIS A 80 8.46 14.43 4.22
C HIS A 80 9.85 13.81 4.42
N ARG A 81 10.59 13.54 3.33
CA ARG A 81 11.93 12.91 3.35
C ARG A 81 11.95 11.60 4.12
N VAL A 82 10.95 10.76 3.88
CA VAL A 82 10.80 9.44 4.50
C VAL A 82 10.68 8.35 3.44
N TRP A 83 11.10 7.16 3.77
CA TRP A 83 10.71 5.97 3.02
C TRP A 83 9.26 5.66 3.27
N ILE A 84 8.56 5.21 2.24
CA ILE A 84 7.14 4.82 2.33
C ILE A 84 6.95 3.42 1.79
N VAL A 85 6.37 2.53 2.63
CA VAL A 85 5.75 1.29 2.20
C VAL A 85 4.27 1.62 1.98
N GLY A 86 3.85 1.67 0.72
CA GLY A 86 2.62 2.34 0.27
C GLY A 86 1.34 1.52 0.43
N GLY A 87 1.25 0.63 1.42
CA GLY A 87 0.04 -0.19 1.62
C GLY A 87 -0.30 -0.98 0.35
N THR A 88 -1.51 -0.85 -0.17
CA THR A 88 -1.86 -1.35 -1.51
C THR A 88 -2.60 -0.32 -2.34
N ILE A 89 -2.31 -0.34 -3.64
CA ILE A 89 -3.05 0.38 -4.67
C ILE A 89 -3.42 -0.57 -5.81
N PRO A 90 -4.54 -0.32 -6.54
CA PRO A 90 -4.94 -1.17 -7.65
C PRO A 90 -4.12 -0.84 -8.90
N LEU A 91 -3.34 -1.78 -9.37
CA LEU A 91 -2.67 -1.70 -10.68
C LEU A 91 -3.35 -2.61 -11.70
N HIS A 92 -3.22 -2.25 -12.99
CA HIS A 92 -3.73 -3.08 -14.07
C HIS A 92 -3.20 -4.51 -13.97
N SER A 93 -4.11 -5.47 -14.10
CA SER A 93 -3.85 -6.89 -14.22
C SER A 93 -3.85 -7.31 -15.70
N ARG A 94 -3.21 -8.43 -16.00
CA ARG A 94 -3.33 -9.07 -17.30
C ARG A 94 -4.67 -9.78 -17.49
N GLN A 95 -5.35 -10.09 -16.40
CA GLN A 95 -6.66 -10.75 -16.41
C GLN A 95 -7.77 -9.69 -16.52
N PRO A 96 -8.66 -9.79 -17.52
CA PRO A 96 -9.80 -8.89 -17.63
C PRO A 96 -10.67 -8.92 -16.34
N GLY A 97 -11.14 -7.75 -15.93
CA GLY A 97 -12.01 -7.64 -14.75
C GLY A 97 -11.30 -7.78 -13.39
N ARG A 98 -9.96 -7.82 -13.37
CA ARG A 98 -9.16 -7.87 -12.15
C ARG A 98 -8.13 -6.74 -12.09
N VAL A 99 -7.57 -6.53 -10.90
CA VAL A 99 -6.42 -5.67 -10.63
C VAL A 99 -5.37 -6.44 -9.83
N ARG A 100 -4.16 -5.91 -9.75
CA ARG A 100 -3.14 -6.29 -8.77
C ARG A 100 -3.29 -5.40 -7.53
N ALA A 101 -3.36 -5.99 -6.34
CA ALA A 101 -3.20 -5.25 -5.10
C ALA A 101 -1.70 -5.04 -4.86
N ALA A 102 -1.16 -3.93 -5.38
CA ALA A 102 0.26 -3.67 -5.43
C ALA A 102 0.73 -2.81 -4.26
N CYS A 103 1.67 -3.32 -3.48
CA CYS A 103 2.41 -2.56 -2.48
C CYS A 103 3.68 -2.01 -3.11
N LEU A 104 3.77 -0.68 -3.20
CA LEU A 104 4.92 0.01 -3.76
C LEU A 104 5.76 0.62 -2.65
N VAL A 105 7.09 0.48 -2.77
CA VAL A 105 8.03 1.10 -1.82
C VAL A 105 8.75 2.25 -2.50
N PHE A 106 8.73 3.41 -1.85
CA PHE A 106 9.41 4.62 -2.30
C PHE A 106 10.48 5.03 -1.29
N ASN A 107 11.64 5.47 -1.80
CA ASN A 107 12.68 6.07 -0.96
C ASN A 107 12.38 7.56 -0.70
N GLU A 108 13.22 8.22 0.11
CA GLU A 108 13.07 9.64 0.50
C GLU A 108 13.22 10.63 -0.67
N LYS A 109 13.65 10.15 -1.84
CA LYS A 109 13.72 10.94 -3.07
C LYS A 109 12.47 10.78 -3.93
N GLY A 110 11.52 9.94 -3.52
CA GLY A 110 10.33 9.61 -4.30
C GLY A 110 10.60 8.61 -5.44
N GLU A 111 11.74 7.94 -5.43
CA GLU A 111 12.06 6.89 -6.38
C GLU A 111 11.41 5.59 -5.92
N ARG A 112 10.70 4.90 -6.81
CA ARG A 112 10.15 3.58 -6.52
C ARG A 112 11.27 2.54 -6.51
N VAL A 113 11.50 1.92 -5.36
CA VAL A 113 12.58 0.95 -5.13
C VAL A 113 12.10 -0.50 -5.10
N ALA A 114 10.82 -0.73 -4.88
CA ALA A 114 10.24 -2.06 -4.94
C ALA A 114 8.75 -2.04 -5.29
N ARG A 115 8.25 -3.18 -5.78
CA ARG A 115 6.84 -3.52 -5.96
C ARG A 115 6.62 -4.94 -5.51
N TYR A 116 5.59 -5.15 -4.70
CA TYR A 116 5.07 -6.44 -4.29
C TYR A 116 3.59 -6.50 -4.65
N ASP A 117 3.18 -7.52 -5.36
CA ASP A 117 1.77 -7.80 -5.61
C ASP A 117 1.30 -8.84 -4.58
N LYS A 118 0.19 -8.57 -3.89
CA LYS A 118 -0.38 -9.44 -2.86
C LYS A 118 -0.49 -10.88 -3.38
N VAL A 119 0.15 -11.82 -2.68
CA VAL A 119 0.23 -13.24 -3.08
C VAL A 119 -0.96 -14.01 -2.51
N HIS A 120 -1.21 -13.88 -1.21
CA HIS A 120 -2.28 -14.61 -0.53
C HIS A 120 -3.53 -13.75 -0.47
N LEU A 121 -4.62 -14.22 -1.10
CA LEU A 121 -5.88 -13.51 -1.18
C LEU A 121 -6.84 -14.00 -0.09
N PHE A 122 -7.72 -13.10 0.35
CA PHE A 122 -8.70 -13.39 1.38
C PHE A 122 -9.96 -14.01 0.76
N ASP A 123 -9.92 -15.32 0.53
CA ASP A 123 -11.05 -16.11 0.08
C ASP A 123 -11.54 -16.97 1.25
N VAL A 124 -12.63 -16.55 1.90
CA VAL A 124 -13.16 -17.22 3.08
C VAL A 124 -14.65 -17.48 2.93
N ASN A 125 -15.05 -18.71 3.18
CA ASN A 125 -16.44 -19.09 3.34
C ASN A 125 -16.67 -19.48 4.80
N ILE A 126 -17.56 -18.76 5.50
CA ILE A 126 -17.85 -19.01 6.90
C ILE A 126 -19.00 -20.02 6.99
N PRO A 127 -18.74 -21.28 7.44
CA PRO A 127 -19.79 -22.28 7.54
C PRO A 127 -20.92 -21.81 8.48
N GLY A 128 -22.16 -21.81 7.98
CA GLY A 128 -23.34 -21.41 8.75
C GLY A 128 -23.63 -19.92 8.81
N ALA A 129 -22.86 -19.09 8.11
CA ALA A 129 -23.17 -17.69 7.87
C ALA A 129 -23.31 -17.42 6.36
N ASP A 130 -24.15 -16.42 6.02
CA ASP A 130 -24.29 -15.96 4.63
C ASP A 130 -23.12 -15.08 4.17
N GLU A 131 -22.07 -14.98 5.00
CA GLU A 131 -20.88 -14.17 4.74
C GLU A 131 -19.85 -14.97 3.93
N ARG A 132 -19.56 -14.48 2.74
CA ARG A 132 -18.52 -15.00 1.85
C ARG A 132 -17.61 -13.86 1.41
N TYR A 133 -16.33 -14.07 1.55
CA TYR A 133 -15.30 -13.18 1.04
C TYR A 133 -14.59 -13.89 -0.12
N GLU A 134 -14.45 -13.22 -1.26
CA GLU A 134 -13.85 -13.78 -2.48
C GLU A 134 -12.99 -12.71 -3.18
N GLU A 135 -11.90 -12.35 -2.51
CA GLU A 135 -10.97 -11.33 -3.01
C GLU A 135 -10.42 -11.70 -4.40
N SER A 136 -10.25 -13.00 -4.66
CA SER A 136 -9.81 -13.52 -5.97
C SER A 136 -10.76 -13.22 -7.12
N SER A 137 -12.01 -12.81 -6.83
CA SER A 137 -12.94 -12.40 -7.88
C SER A 137 -12.51 -11.10 -8.58
N THR A 138 -11.81 -10.21 -7.87
CA THR A 138 -11.38 -8.89 -8.35
C THR A 138 -9.87 -8.67 -8.33
N ILE A 139 -9.13 -9.45 -7.54
CA ILE A 139 -7.67 -9.35 -7.43
C ILE A 139 -7.02 -10.54 -8.14
N GLU A 140 -6.02 -10.27 -8.97
CA GLU A 140 -5.11 -11.27 -9.50
C GLU A 140 -3.92 -11.42 -8.54
N PRO A 141 -3.65 -12.64 -7.99
CA PRO A 141 -2.56 -12.82 -7.02
C PRO A 141 -1.19 -12.63 -7.66
N GLY A 142 -0.25 -12.08 -6.89
CA GLY A 142 1.17 -12.10 -7.19
C GLY A 142 1.78 -13.49 -6.96
N ASN A 143 3.07 -13.62 -7.25
CA ASN A 143 3.82 -14.86 -7.06
C ASN A 143 5.25 -14.65 -6.58
N ASP A 144 5.67 -13.40 -6.35
CA ASP A 144 7.04 -13.05 -6.03
C ASP A 144 7.21 -12.73 -4.54
N ILE A 145 8.32 -13.18 -3.96
CA ILE A 145 8.79 -12.73 -2.65
C ILE A 145 9.72 -11.54 -2.88
N ILE A 146 9.41 -10.42 -2.26
CA ILE A 146 10.17 -9.19 -2.41
C ILE A 146 10.95 -8.90 -1.14
N VAL A 147 12.28 -8.81 -1.29
CA VAL A 147 13.21 -8.38 -0.25
C VAL A 147 14.11 -7.31 -0.84
N LEU A 148 14.29 -6.20 -0.14
CA LEU A 148 15.14 -5.10 -0.59
C LEU A 148 16.04 -4.60 0.55
N ASP A 149 17.21 -4.08 0.19
CA ASP A 149 18.08 -3.39 1.14
C ASP A 149 17.61 -1.93 1.32
N SER A 150 17.65 -1.47 2.56
CA SER A 150 17.24 -0.12 2.92
C SER A 150 18.16 0.46 4.01
N PRO A 151 18.10 1.77 4.29
CA PRO A 151 18.81 2.36 5.44
C PRO A 151 18.37 1.81 6.79
N PHE A 152 17.23 1.10 6.83
CA PHE A 152 16.63 0.51 8.02
C PHE A 152 16.96 -0.99 8.16
N GLY A 153 17.73 -1.57 7.24
CA GLY A 153 18.03 -2.98 7.13
C GLY A 153 17.34 -3.62 5.93
N ARG A 154 17.36 -4.93 5.88
CA ARG A 154 16.67 -5.71 4.84
C ARG A 154 15.18 -5.77 5.14
N LEU A 155 14.38 -5.29 4.19
CA LEU A 155 12.93 -5.26 4.28
C LEU A 155 12.32 -6.38 3.44
N GLY A 156 11.56 -7.27 4.07
CA GLY A 156 10.64 -8.17 3.38
C GLY A 156 9.28 -7.49 3.27
N VAL A 157 8.68 -7.52 2.07
CA VAL A 157 7.37 -6.91 1.83
C VAL A 157 6.30 -7.98 1.75
N ALA A 158 5.24 -7.83 2.55
CA ALA A 158 4.07 -8.68 2.54
C ALA A 158 2.81 -7.85 2.83
N VAL A 159 1.66 -8.36 2.45
CA VAL A 159 0.35 -7.74 2.70
C VAL A 159 -0.59 -8.79 3.27
N CYS A 160 -1.34 -8.38 4.30
CA CYS A 160 -2.26 -9.23 5.06
C CYS A 160 -1.54 -10.33 5.86
N TYR A 161 -2.25 -11.38 6.31
CA TYR A 161 -1.71 -12.50 7.10
C TYR A 161 -1.75 -13.83 6.35
#